data_a1ec4f14361d6ae5d33df9accd590caf
#
_entry.id   a1ec4f14361d6ae5d33df9accd590caf
#
_cell.length_a   1.000
_cell.length_b   1.000
_cell.length_c   1.000
_cell.angle_alpha   90.00
_cell.angle_beta   90.00
_cell.angle_gamma   90.00
#
_symmetry.space_group_name_H-M   'P 1'
#
loop_
_entity.id
_entity.type
_entity.pdbx_description
1 polymer ?
#
loop_
_entity_poly.entity_id
_entity_poly.type
_entity_poly.pdbx_seq_one_letter_code
_entity_poly.pdbx_strand_id
1 'polypeptide(L)'
;MNLAHLHLLLNHFPIIGTILGLGLLLISLAGKNDDFRRAGLIIFAVVALLSLPTFFSGVGAEGAIRKLPGVSDGLIDRHEGAAILALFFMEVTGALSLVGLWQSQKFPPPMRWNVMAVLLVSLIAVGLMVRVGTTGGDIRHPEIWSTPDPVADEGTLGSLVHAFEPSPGKFADLMTANKYWWAFMMDLHFVGLAMIVGAVGALDLRMLGFAKELPIASMHRLVPWALAGFAINVTTGVLAFIGMPGFYTYDLAFWLKIFAILLLGLNAAAFYLTDTFNVVERVGPGEDVPPAAKVLAASSLVLWLGVITLGRYIQFYQSTLSGR
;
A
#
# COMPACT_ATOMS: atom_id res chain seq x y z
N MET A 1 10.60 20.94 -0.26
CA MET A 1 9.45 19.99 -0.24
C MET A 1 8.34 20.69 0.52
N ASN A 2 7.17 20.90 -0.05
CA ASN A 2 6.07 21.53 0.67
C ASN A 2 5.25 20.47 1.44
N LEU A 3 4.40 20.90 2.37
CA LEU A 3 3.65 19.96 3.24
C LEU A 3 2.67 19.08 2.44
N ALA A 4 2.17 19.54 1.30
CA ALA A 4 1.33 18.73 0.42
C ALA A 4 2.10 17.53 -0.16
N HIS A 5 3.34 17.72 -0.62
CA HIS A 5 4.20 16.62 -1.05
C HIS A 5 4.50 15.63 0.08
N LEU A 6 4.78 16.14 1.27
CA LEU A 6 5.03 15.29 2.44
C LEU A 6 3.80 14.46 2.78
N HIS A 7 2.61 15.08 2.80
CA HIS A 7 1.36 14.37 3.04
C HIS A 7 1.13 13.27 2.01
N LEU A 8 1.37 13.53 0.74
CA LEU A 8 1.22 12.56 -0.33
C LEU A 8 2.17 11.36 -0.21
N LEU A 9 3.38 11.57 0.32
CA LEU A 9 4.32 10.48 0.60
C LEU A 9 3.89 9.64 1.81
N LEU A 10 3.36 10.29 2.83
CA LEU A 10 3.07 9.63 4.11
C LEU A 10 1.70 8.96 4.17
N ASN A 11 0.69 9.43 3.43
CA ASN A 11 -0.70 9.03 3.57
C ASN A 11 -0.97 7.54 3.35
N HIS A 12 -0.10 6.83 2.63
CA HIS A 12 -0.23 5.40 2.40
C HIS A 12 0.23 4.54 3.58
N PHE A 13 1.16 5.04 4.41
CA PHE A 13 1.68 4.26 5.53
C PHE A 13 0.60 3.89 6.55
N PRO A 14 -0.27 4.81 7.01
CA PRO A 14 -1.36 4.45 7.90
C PRO A 14 -2.33 3.44 7.29
N ILE A 15 -2.72 3.62 6.03
CA ILE A 15 -3.69 2.74 5.36
C ILE A 15 -3.11 1.32 5.21
N ILE A 16 -1.96 1.21 4.56
CA ILE A 16 -1.30 -0.08 4.30
C ILE A 16 -0.92 -0.77 5.60
N GLY A 17 -0.32 -0.03 6.52
CA GLY A 17 0.16 -0.58 7.78
C GLY A 17 -0.98 -1.07 8.68
N THR A 18 -2.14 -0.40 8.69
CA THR A 18 -3.31 -0.84 9.45
C THR A 18 -3.87 -2.16 8.91
N ILE A 19 -3.97 -2.29 7.59
CA ILE A 19 -4.40 -3.54 6.93
C ILE A 19 -3.42 -4.68 7.24
N LEU A 20 -2.12 -4.39 7.17
CA LEU A 20 -1.05 -5.34 7.49
C LEU A 20 -1.12 -5.82 8.93
N GLY A 21 -1.19 -4.89 9.88
CA GLY A 21 -1.27 -5.20 11.29
C GLY A 21 -2.49 -6.07 11.60
N LEU A 22 -3.65 -5.74 11.03
CA LEU A 22 -4.88 -6.53 11.16
C LEU A 22 -4.72 -7.93 10.53
N GLY A 23 -4.16 -8.02 9.32
CA GLY A 23 -3.92 -9.28 8.63
C GLY A 23 -3.04 -10.22 9.46
N LEU A 24 -1.92 -9.72 9.99
CA LEU A 24 -1.02 -10.51 10.86
C LEU A 24 -1.72 -10.93 12.16
N LEU A 25 -2.53 -10.04 12.76
CA LEU A 25 -3.28 -10.38 13.96
C LEU A 25 -4.30 -11.49 13.69
N LEU A 26 -5.05 -11.42 12.59
CA LEU A 26 -6.00 -12.45 12.17
C LEU A 26 -5.30 -13.80 11.88
N ILE A 27 -4.19 -13.78 11.14
CA ILE A 27 -3.38 -14.97 10.86
C ILE A 27 -2.87 -15.57 12.18
N SER A 28 -2.44 -14.74 13.12
CA SER A 28 -1.95 -15.20 14.42
C SER A 28 -3.05 -15.90 15.24
N LEU A 29 -4.27 -15.39 15.20
CA LEU A 29 -5.41 -15.96 15.90
C LEU A 29 -5.83 -17.31 15.28
N ALA A 30 -5.86 -17.39 13.94
CA ALA A 30 -6.19 -18.62 13.23
C ALA A 30 -5.11 -19.70 13.40
N GLY A 31 -3.83 -19.33 13.34
CA GLY A 31 -2.69 -20.23 13.43
C GLY A 31 -2.10 -20.40 14.84
N LYS A 32 -2.65 -19.71 15.85
CA LYS A 32 -2.12 -19.66 17.22
C LYS A 32 -0.62 -19.35 17.27
N ASN A 33 -0.19 -18.39 16.42
CA ASN A 33 1.22 -18.03 16.24
C ASN A 33 1.53 -16.72 16.96
N ASP A 34 2.34 -16.79 18.00
CA ASP A 34 2.69 -15.65 18.85
C ASP A 34 3.60 -14.64 18.14
N ASP A 35 4.43 -15.09 17.20
CA ASP A 35 5.33 -14.22 16.44
C ASP A 35 4.53 -13.28 15.52
N PHE A 36 3.54 -13.81 14.82
CA PHE A 36 2.64 -12.97 14.01
C PHE A 36 1.82 -12.01 14.84
N ARG A 37 1.37 -12.44 16.03
CA ARG A 37 0.69 -11.54 16.96
C ARG A 37 1.60 -10.39 17.37
N ARG A 38 2.81 -10.70 17.80
CA ARG A 38 3.80 -9.68 18.18
C ARG A 38 4.15 -8.74 17.03
N ALA A 39 4.36 -9.28 15.83
CA ALA A 39 4.62 -8.48 14.64
C ALA A 39 3.44 -7.54 14.32
N GLY A 40 2.19 -8.03 14.37
CA GLY A 40 0.98 -7.21 14.17
C GLY A 40 0.88 -6.06 15.18
N LEU A 41 1.12 -6.35 16.47
CA LEU A 41 1.13 -5.31 17.51
C LEU A 41 2.24 -4.27 17.32
N ILE A 42 3.44 -4.68 16.88
CA ILE A 42 4.53 -3.76 16.57
C ILE A 42 4.13 -2.86 15.39
N ILE A 43 3.55 -3.43 14.33
CA ILE A 43 3.11 -2.66 13.16
C ILE A 43 2.07 -1.62 13.58
N PHE A 44 1.06 -1.97 14.37
CA PHE A 44 0.07 -1.00 14.85
C PHE A 44 0.70 0.14 15.67
N ALA A 45 1.67 -0.17 16.55
CA ALA A 45 2.36 0.86 17.31
C ALA A 45 3.18 1.82 16.41
N VAL A 46 3.88 1.27 15.41
CA VAL A 46 4.64 2.07 14.43
C VAL A 46 3.71 2.90 13.55
N VAL A 47 2.60 2.32 13.10
CA VAL A 47 1.62 3.01 12.25
C VAL A 47 0.93 4.15 13.00
N ALA A 48 0.57 3.95 14.26
CA ALA A 48 0.06 5.04 15.10
C ALA A 48 1.05 6.20 15.14
N LEU A 49 2.32 5.93 15.43
CA LEU A 49 3.37 6.96 15.43
C LEU A 49 3.50 7.68 14.07
N LEU A 50 3.39 6.96 12.94
CA LEU A 50 3.48 7.52 11.59
C LEU A 50 2.19 8.26 11.19
N SER A 51 1.05 7.96 11.80
CA SER A 51 -0.21 8.65 11.55
C SER A 51 -0.17 10.12 11.98
N LEU A 52 0.58 10.45 13.02
CA LEU A 52 0.72 11.83 13.49
C LEU A 52 1.34 12.76 12.42
N PRO A 53 2.56 12.52 11.90
CA PRO A 53 3.13 13.38 10.87
C PRO A 53 2.31 13.35 9.58
N THR A 54 1.62 12.24 9.28
CA THR A 54 0.70 12.15 8.14
C THR A 54 -0.45 13.13 8.31
N PHE A 55 -1.09 13.15 9.46
CA PHE A 55 -2.20 14.07 9.77
C PHE A 55 -1.75 15.52 9.72
N PHE A 56 -0.70 15.89 10.44
CA PHE A 56 -0.22 17.28 10.49
C PHE A 56 0.27 17.79 9.13
N SER A 57 0.87 16.94 8.30
CA SER A 57 1.21 17.32 6.92
C SER A 57 -0.03 17.55 6.06
N GLY A 58 -1.14 16.85 6.32
CA GLY A 58 -2.43 17.04 5.67
C GLY A 58 -3.03 18.41 6.00
N VAL A 59 -3.11 18.74 7.28
CA VAL A 59 -3.56 20.06 7.74
C VAL A 59 -2.72 21.18 7.10
N GLY A 60 -1.40 21.01 7.05
CA GLY A 60 -0.52 21.99 6.42
C GLY A 60 -0.64 22.05 4.88
N ALA A 61 -1.16 20.99 4.24
CA ALA A 61 -1.40 20.94 2.79
C ALA A 61 -2.68 21.67 2.37
N GLU A 62 -3.64 21.82 3.26
CA GLU A 62 -4.96 22.40 3.00
C GLU A 62 -4.90 23.76 2.31
N GLY A 63 -4.09 24.69 2.85
CA GLY A 63 -3.92 26.03 2.29
C GLY A 63 -3.36 26.04 0.85
N ALA A 64 -2.64 24.99 0.44
CA ALA A 64 -2.12 24.86 -0.90
C ALA A 64 -3.17 24.32 -1.89
N ILE A 65 -4.08 23.43 -1.43
CA ILE A 65 -5.04 22.77 -2.30
C ILE A 65 -6.36 23.54 -2.43
N ARG A 66 -6.79 24.33 -1.43
CA ARG A 66 -8.02 25.14 -1.46
C ARG A 66 -8.08 26.12 -2.66
N LYS A 67 -6.92 26.49 -3.19
CA LYS A 67 -6.81 27.45 -4.32
C LYS A 67 -6.79 26.78 -5.69
N LEU A 68 -6.83 25.44 -5.75
CA LEU A 68 -6.77 24.71 -7.00
C LEU A 68 -8.16 24.63 -7.66
N PRO A 69 -8.23 24.75 -8.98
CA PRO A 69 -9.49 24.56 -9.73
C PRO A 69 -10.09 23.17 -9.45
N GLY A 70 -11.41 23.09 -9.31
CA GLY A 70 -12.13 21.83 -9.10
C GLY A 70 -12.11 21.30 -7.67
N VAL A 71 -11.37 21.92 -6.74
CA VAL A 71 -11.37 21.53 -5.32
C VAL A 71 -12.46 22.34 -4.60
N SER A 72 -13.37 21.63 -3.91
CA SER A 72 -14.38 22.28 -3.06
C SER A 72 -14.03 22.18 -1.59
N ASP A 73 -14.35 23.22 -0.82
CA ASP A 73 -14.17 23.24 0.64
C ASP A 73 -14.91 22.08 1.30
N GLY A 74 -16.11 21.74 0.83
CA GLY A 74 -16.88 20.63 1.36
C GLY A 74 -16.24 19.24 1.18
N LEU A 75 -15.40 19.04 0.16
CA LEU A 75 -14.61 17.81 -0.01
C LEU A 75 -13.45 17.75 0.98
N ILE A 76 -12.78 18.90 1.19
CA ILE A 76 -11.70 19.02 2.17
C ILE A 76 -12.23 18.74 3.57
N ASP A 77 -13.32 19.40 3.96
CA ASP A 77 -13.93 19.24 5.30
C ASP A 77 -14.37 17.79 5.57
N ARG A 78 -14.92 17.11 4.55
CA ARG A 78 -15.27 15.68 4.66
C ARG A 78 -14.05 14.79 4.87
N HIS A 79 -12.97 15.07 4.15
CA HIS A 79 -11.72 14.32 4.28
C HIS A 79 -11.08 14.57 5.64
N GLU A 80 -11.01 15.83 6.10
CA GLU A 80 -10.49 16.19 7.41
C GLU A 80 -11.27 15.53 8.54
N GLY A 81 -12.62 15.59 8.51
CA GLY A 81 -13.46 14.92 9.50
C GLY A 81 -13.25 13.41 9.54
N ALA A 82 -13.08 12.77 8.38
CA ALA A 82 -12.74 11.35 8.31
C ALA A 82 -11.35 11.07 8.88
N ALA A 83 -10.36 11.93 8.58
CA ALA A 83 -8.98 11.78 9.03
C ALA A 83 -8.83 11.95 10.55
N ILE A 84 -9.55 12.91 11.17
CA ILE A 84 -9.56 13.10 12.63
C ILE A 84 -10.06 11.84 13.32
N LEU A 85 -11.18 11.29 12.85
CA LEU A 85 -11.76 10.10 13.44
C LEU A 85 -10.86 8.87 13.25
N ALA A 86 -10.27 8.72 12.07
CA ALA A 86 -9.32 7.64 11.77
C ALA A 86 -8.06 7.74 12.63
N LEU A 87 -7.51 8.94 12.80
CA LEU A 87 -6.38 9.19 13.69
C LEU A 87 -6.70 8.74 15.12
N PHE A 88 -7.83 9.17 15.67
CA PHE A 88 -8.23 8.79 17.03
C PHE A 88 -8.23 7.27 17.22
N PHE A 89 -8.90 6.52 16.33
CA PHE A 89 -8.96 5.06 16.42
C PHE A 89 -7.59 4.41 16.17
N MET A 90 -6.75 5.01 15.35
CA MET A 90 -5.39 4.51 15.10
C MET A 90 -4.51 4.67 16.34
N GLU A 91 -4.57 5.82 17.00
CA GLU A 91 -3.82 6.08 18.24
C GLU A 91 -4.29 5.14 19.38
N VAL A 92 -5.60 4.91 19.51
CA VAL A 92 -6.13 3.93 20.46
C VAL A 92 -5.62 2.51 20.13
N THR A 93 -5.61 2.13 18.85
CA THR A 93 -5.06 0.83 18.40
C THR A 93 -3.58 0.71 18.76
N GLY A 94 -2.80 1.74 18.49
CA GLY A 94 -1.37 1.80 18.83
C GLY A 94 -1.12 1.69 20.33
N ALA A 95 -1.86 2.45 21.14
CA ALA A 95 -1.75 2.42 22.60
C ALA A 95 -2.09 1.02 23.17
N LEU A 96 -3.20 0.42 22.72
CA LEU A 96 -3.56 -0.96 23.10
C LEU A 96 -2.50 -1.97 22.66
N SER A 97 -1.89 -1.76 21.50
CA SER A 97 -0.82 -2.62 20.98
C SER A 97 0.44 -2.52 21.82
N LEU A 98 0.83 -1.33 22.27
CA LEU A 98 1.94 -1.13 23.21
C LEU A 98 1.66 -1.83 24.54
N VAL A 99 0.43 -1.74 25.06
CA VAL A 99 0.02 -2.48 26.28
C VAL A 99 0.14 -3.99 26.03
N GLY A 100 -0.30 -4.51 24.89
CA GLY A 100 -0.19 -5.92 24.52
C GLY A 100 1.27 -6.39 24.42
N LEU A 101 2.15 -5.59 23.86
CA LEU A 101 3.59 -5.86 23.79
C LEU A 101 4.22 -5.89 25.20
N TRP A 102 3.87 -4.94 26.03
CA TRP A 102 4.32 -4.91 27.43
C TRP A 102 3.82 -6.13 28.23
N GLN A 103 2.55 -6.50 28.07
CA GLN A 103 1.98 -7.70 28.69
C GLN A 103 2.72 -8.97 28.23
N SER A 104 3.06 -9.07 26.94
CA SER A 104 3.79 -10.22 26.40
C SER A 104 5.17 -10.42 27.00
N GLN A 105 5.79 -9.36 27.52
CA GLN A 105 7.09 -9.46 28.22
C GLN A 105 6.95 -9.96 29.67
N LYS A 106 5.84 -9.60 30.34
CA LYS A 106 5.63 -9.95 31.75
C LYS A 106 4.78 -11.20 31.94
N PHE A 107 3.80 -11.42 31.08
CA PHE A 107 2.78 -12.47 31.18
C PHE A 107 2.54 -13.10 29.78
N PRO A 108 3.47 -13.90 29.27
CA PRO A 108 3.25 -14.56 27.98
C PRO A 108 2.24 -15.74 28.13
N PRO A 109 1.25 -15.86 27.24
CA PRO A 109 0.85 -14.93 26.17
C PRO A 109 0.12 -13.68 26.72
N PRO A 110 0.00 -12.57 25.93
CA PRO A 110 -0.74 -11.40 26.38
C PRO A 110 -2.19 -11.73 26.68
N MET A 111 -2.79 -10.97 27.58
CA MET A 111 -4.17 -11.22 28.02
C MET A 111 -5.15 -11.21 26.85
N ARG A 112 -6.03 -12.19 26.77
CA ARG A 112 -7.02 -12.35 25.69
C ARG A 112 -7.85 -11.10 25.44
N TRP A 113 -8.20 -10.36 26.51
CA TRP A 113 -8.98 -9.12 26.39
C TRP A 113 -8.25 -8.04 25.58
N ASN A 114 -6.91 -7.90 25.75
CA ASN A 114 -6.12 -6.92 25.01
C ASN A 114 -6.10 -7.27 23.50
N VAL A 115 -5.86 -8.53 23.17
CA VAL A 115 -5.86 -8.98 21.77
C VAL A 115 -7.22 -8.75 21.12
N MET A 116 -8.31 -9.02 21.82
CA MET A 116 -9.67 -8.76 21.33
C MET A 116 -9.98 -7.27 21.21
N ALA A 117 -9.50 -6.45 22.15
CA ALA A 117 -9.64 -4.99 22.07
C ALA A 117 -8.88 -4.43 20.87
N VAL A 118 -7.62 -4.84 20.66
CA VAL A 118 -6.84 -4.46 19.47
C VAL A 118 -7.56 -4.88 18.20
N LEU A 119 -8.07 -6.12 18.12
CA LEU A 119 -8.80 -6.62 16.97
C LEU A 119 -10.03 -5.75 16.64
N LEU A 120 -10.88 -5.49 17.64
CA LEU A 120 -12.10 -4.71 17.45
C LEU A 120 -11.81 -3.27 17.02
N VAL A 121 -10.86 -2.61 17.69
CA VAL A 121 -10.51 -1.22 17.40
C VAL A 121 -9.80 -1.11 16.05
N SER A 122 -8.94 -2.07 15.70
CA SER A 122 -8.28 -2.08 14.39
C SER A 122 -9.23 -2.35 13.22
N LEU A 123 -10.28 -3.14 13.40
CA LEU A 123 -11.34 -3.30 12.40
C LEU A 123 -12.06 -1.98 12.11
N ILE A 124 -12.37 -1.21 13.17
CA ILE A 124 -12.93 0.14 13.02
C ILE A 124 -11.93 1.05 12.32
N ALA A 125 -10.65 1.01 12.73
CA ALA A 125 -9.60 1.82 12.14
C ALA A 125 -9.44 1.53 10.63
N VAL A 126 -9.47 0.26 10.20
CA VAL A 126 -9.44 -0.11 8.76
C VAL A 126 -10.63 0.50 8.01
N GLY A 127 -11.85 0.37 8.52
CA GLY A 127 -13.03 0.96 7.89
C GLY A 127 -12.94 2.48 7.75
N LEU A 128 -12.40 3.16 8.77
CA LEU A 128 -12.16 4.60 8.74
C LEU A 128 -11.01 4.98 7.77
N MET A 129 -9.94 4.18 7.68
CA MET A 129 -8.86 4.40 6.72
C MET A 129 -9.35 4.26 5.27
N VAL A 130 -10.24 3.31 4.99
CA VAL A 130 -10.90 3.22 3.67
C VAL A 130 -11.66 4.52 3.38
N ARG A 131 -12.43 5.03 4.35
CA ARG A 131 -13.15 6.30 4.19
C ARG A 131 -12.21 7.49 3.96
N VAL A 132 -11.09 7.56 4.68
CA VAL A 132 -10.05 8.60 4.46
C VAL A 132 -9.48 8.49 3.06
N GLY A 133 -9.17 7.27 2.59
CA GLY A 133 -8.68 7.03 1.24
C GLY A 133 -9.66 7.50 0.16
N THR A 134 -10.94 7.14 0.28
CA THR A 134 -11.97 7.53 -0.69
C THR A 134 -12.20 9.04 -0.70
N THR A 135 -12.37 9.67 0.47
CA THR A 135 -12.59 11.14 0.54
C THR A 135 -11.37 11.92 0.08
N GLY A 136 -10.14 11.41 0.30
CA GLY A 136 -8.91 12.01 -0.23
C GLY A 136 -8.81 11.87 -1.75
N GLY A 137 -9.27 10.74 -2.29
CA GLY A 137 -9.42 10.51 -3.73
C GLY A 137 -10.38 11.52 -4.36
N ASP A 138 -11.55 11.72 -3.76
CA ASP A 138 -12.57 12.65 -4.25
C ASP A 138 -12.05 14.09 -4.43
N ILE A 139 -11.08 14.53 -3.61
CA ILE A 139 -10.48 15.87 -3.73
C ILE A 139 -9.61 16.02 -4.99
N ARG A 140 -8.95 14.95 -5.42
CA ARG A 140 -7.89 15.01 -6.44
C ARG A 140 -8.28 14.38 -7.78
N HIS A 141 -9.41 13.72 -7.81
CA HIS A 141 -9.90 12.97 -8.97
C HIS A 141 -11.26 13.50 -9.44
N PRO A 142 -11.34 14.79 -9.90
CA PRO A 142 -12.56 15.32 -10.48
C PRO A 142 -12.99 14.52 -11.72
N GLU A 143 -12.06 13.85 -12.39
CA GLU A 143 -12.33 12.95 -13.52
C GLU A 143 -13.21 11.75 -13.14
N ILE A 144 -13.26 11.36 -11.87
CA ILE A 144 -14.20 10.32 -11.39
C ILE A 144 -15.66 10.79 -11.55
N TRP A 145 -15.85 12.12 -11.62
CA TRP A 145 -17.16 12.78 -11.73
C TRP A 145 -17.39 13.42 -13.09
N SER A 146 -16.34 13.55 -13.91
CA SER A 146 -16.42 14.16 -15.26
C SER A 146 -16.57 13.08 -16.33
N THR A 147 -17.17 13.46 -17.44
CA THR A 147 -17.21 12.62 -18.65
C THR A 147 -15.82 12.24 -19.14
N PRO A 148 -15.66 11.07 -19.78
CA PRO A 148 -14.38 10.61 -20.31
C PRO A 148 -13.67 11.68 -21.14
N ASP A 149 -12.36 11.83 -20.96
CA ASP A 149 -11.54 12.71 -21.79
C ASP A 149 -11.77 12.45 -23.27
N PRO A 150 -11.95 13.47 -24.09
CA PRO A 150 -11.93 13.31 -25.53
C PRO A 150 -10.51 12.82 -25.88
N VAL A 151 -10.43 11.63 -26.44
CA VAL A 151 -9.18 11.01 -26.90
C VAL A 151 -8.51 11.98 -27.85
N ALA A 152 -7.36 12.51 -27.45
CA ALA A 152 -6.51 13.29 -28.33
C ALA A 152 -6.06 12.39 -29.49
N ASP A 153 -5.87 12.97 -30.67
CA ASP A 153 -5.39 12.26 -31.85
C ASP A 153 -3.94 11.75 -31.59
N GLU A 154 -3.85 10.50 -31.17
CA GLU A 154 -2.65 9.92 -30.54
C GLU A 154 -1.78 9.14 -31.51
N GLY A 155 -2.00 9.23 -32.80
CA GLY A 155 -1.20 8.57 -33.83
C GLY A 155 -1.20 7.03 -33.75
N THR A 156 -0.14 6.40 -34.21
CA THR A 156 -0.02 4.93 -34.31
C THR A 156 -0.01 4.23 -32.94
N LEU A 157 0.56 4.86 -31.93
CA LEU A 157 0.61 4.32 -30.56
C LEU A 157 -0.79 4.33 -29.93
N GLY A 158 -1.54 5.41 -30.13
CA GLY A 158 -2.93 5.51 -29.69
C GLY A 158 -3.81 4.43 -30.31
N SER A 159 -3.68 4.19 -31.62
CA SER A 159 -4.46 3.16 -32.31
C SER A 159 -4.16 1.74 -31.80
N LEU A 160 -2.89 1.45 -31.43
CA LEU A 160 -2.52 0.18 -30.81
C LEU A 160 -3.11 0.03 -29.40
N VAL A 161 -3.10 1.10 -28.62
CA VAL A 161 -3.67 1.12 -27.27
C VAL A 161 -5.17 0.92 -27.32
N HIS A 162 -5.86 1.60 -28.25
CA HIS A 162 -7.30 1.44 -28.48
C HIS A 162 -7.71 0.05 -29.02
N ALA A 163 -6.82 -0.67 -29.69
CA ALA A 163 -7.08 -2.05 -30.10
C ALA A 163 -7.27 -3.01 -28.91
N PHE A 164 -6.74 -2.66 -27.74
CA PHE A 164 -6.94 -3.42 -26.49
C PHE A 164 -8.11 -2.88 -25.65
N GLU A 165 -8.75 -1.78 -26.05
CA GLU A 165 -9.98 -1.31 -25.39
C GLU A 165 -11.15 -2.22 -25.75
N PRO A 166 -11.85 -2.79 -24.76
CA PRO A 166 -13.16 -3.37 -25.04
C PRO A 166 -14.10 -2.25 -25.43
N SER A 167 -14.65 -2.28 -26.64
CA SER A 167 -15.48 -1.27 -27.34
C SER A 167 -15.66 0.04 -26.55
N PRO A 168 -15.06 1.16 -27.05
CA PRO A 168 -15.02 2.44 -26.34
C PRO A 168 -16.45 2.83 -25.92
N GLY A 169 -16.67 3.05 -24.68
CA GLY A 169 -17.95 3.40 -24.11
C GLY A 169 -18.43 2.42 -23.04
N LYS A 170 -18.52 1.12 -23.30
CA LYS A 170 -19.12 0.21 -22.31
C LYS A 170 -18.25 -0.03 -21.07
N PHE A 171 -16.93 -0.13 -21.22
CA PHE A 171 -16.05 -0.36 -20.08
C PHE A 171 -15.69 0.96 -19.38
N ALA A 172 -15.43 2.03 -20.14
CA ALA A 172 -15.29 3.37 -19.59
C ALA A 172 -16.58 3.80 -18.87
N ASP A 173 -17.74 3.56 -19.48
CA ASP A 173 -19.05 3.81 -18.86
C ASP A 173 -19.25 2.97 -17.59
N LEU A 174 -18.85 1.70 -17.59
CA LEU A 174 -18.91 0.85 -16.39
C LEU A 174 -18.01 1.41 -15.26
N MET A 175 -16.82 1.89 -15.59
CA MET A 175 -15.87 2.44 -14.64
C MET A 175 -16.22 3.85 -14.16
N THR A 176 -16.82 4.68 -15.03
CA THR A 176 -17.16 6.07 -14.75
C THR A 176 -18.62 6.26 -14.33
N ALA A 177 -19.56 5.45 -14.82
CA ALA A 177 -20.98 5.54 -14.46
C ALA A 177 -21.26 5.23 -12.98
N ASN A 178 -20.40 4.47 -12.36
CA ASN A 178 -20.53 4.17 -10.93
C ASN A 178 -19.25 4.57 -10.17
N LYS A 179 -19.29 5.74 -9.53
CA LYS A 179 -18.22 6.29 -8.70
C LYS A 179 -17.61 5.31 -7.68
N TYR A 180 -18.38 4.31 -7.27
CA TYR A 180 -17.93 3.33 -6.28
C TYR A 180 -17.01 2.28 -6.89
N TRP A 181 -17.10 2.01 -8.21
CA TRP A 181 -16.22 1.02 -8.86
C TRP A 181 -14.76 1.42 -8.85
N TRP A 182 -14.47 2.68 -9.21
CA TRP A 182 -13.09 3.18 -9.19
C TRP A 182 -12.50 3.15 -7.77
N ALA A 183 -13.25 3.65 -6.80
CA ALA A 183 -12.84 3.63 -5.40
C ALA A 183 -12.59 2.19 -4.91
N PHE A 184 -13.54 1.28 -5.16
CA PHE A 184 -13.40 -0.12 -4.79
C PHE A 184 -12.18 -0.79 -5.44
N MET A 185 -11.94 -0.54 -6.73
CA MET A 185 -10.78 -1.08 -7.44
C MET A 185 -9.46 -0.56 -6.86
N MET A 186 -9.39 0.72 -6.51
CA MET A 186 -8.22 1.32 -5.87
C MET A 186 -8.01 0.77 -4.46
N ASP A 187 -9.07 0.64 -3.67
CA ASP A 187 -8.99 0.02 -2.34
C ASP A 187 -8.46 -1.41 -2.42
N LEU A 188 -8.97 -2.18 -3.38
CA LEU A 188 -8.49 -3.55 -3.62
C LEU A 188 -7.02 -3.57 -4.07
N HIS A 189 -6.59 -2.60 -4.88
CA HIS A 189 -5.19 -2.41 -5.26
C HIS A 189 -4.31 -2.13 -4.05
N PHE A 190 -4.76 -1.29 -3.12
CA PHE A 190 -4.04 -1.03 -1.87
C PHE A 190 -3.99 -2.25 -0.94
N VAL A 191 -5.07 -3.02 -0.86
CA VAL A 191 -5.07 -4.29 -0.10
C VAL A 191 -4.03 -5.26 -0.69
N GLY A 192 -4.02 -5.42 -2.01
CA GLY A 192 -3.01 -6.24 -2.69
C GLY A 192 -1.58 -5.74 -2.41
N LEU A 193 -1.35 -4.43 -2.48
CA LEU A 193 -0.06 -3.82 -2.17
C LEU A 193 0.36 -4.08 -0.71
N ALA A 194 -0.58 -3.94 0.24
CA ALA A 194 -0.32 -4.22 1.64
C ALA A 194 0.09 -5.69 1.86
N MET A 195 -0.58 -6.62 1.20
CA MET A 195 -0.25 -8.05 1.27
C MET A 195 1.16 -8.33 0.75
N ILE A 196 1.55 -7.73 -0.38
CA ILE A 196 2.87 -7.91 -0.96
C ILE A 196 3.94 -7.32 -0.05
N VAL A 197 3.85 -6.01 0.22
CA VAL A 197 4.86 -5.27 0.98
C VAL A 197 5.01 -5.84 2.38
N GLY A 198 3.92 -6.28 2.99
CA GLY A 198 3.96 -6.90 4.29
C GLY A 198 4.67 -8.25 4.33
N ALA A 199 4.32 -9.12 3.41
CA ALA A 199 4.89 -10.45 3.38
C ALA A 199 6.36 -10.42 2.93
N VAL A 200 6.66 -9.73 1.81
CA VAL A 200 8.01 -9.62 1.27
C VAL A 200 8.86 -8.71 2.16
N GLY A 201 8.34 -7.56 2.59
CA GLY A 201 9.06 -6.63 3.45
C GLY A 201 9.42 -7.23 4.82
N ALA A 202 8.56 -8.06 5.40
CA ALA A 202 8.89 -8.78 6.65
C ALA A 202 10.07 -9.74 6.45
N LEU A 203 10.07 -10.49 5.35
CA LEU A 203 11.17 -11.39 4.99
C LEU A 203 12.46 -10.60 4.72
N ASP A 204 12.38 -9.53 3.94
CA ASP A 204 13.53 -8.68 3.60
C ASP A 204 14.14 -8.03 4.84
N LEU A 205 13.33 -7.48 5.73
CA LEU A 205 13.79 -6.89 7.00
C LEU A 205 14.46 -7.96 7.87
N ARG A 206 13.90 -9.17 7.94
CA ARG A 206 14.52 -10.27 8.68
C ARG A 206 15.88 -10.66 8.08
N MET A 207 16.00 -10.71 6.76
CA MET A 207 17.26 -10.99 6.07
C MET A 207 18.30 -9.88 6.29
N LEU A 208 17.87 -8.63 6.43
CA LEU A 208 18.76 -7.50 6.78
C LEU A 208 19.21 -7.51 8.25
N GLY A 209 18.64 -8.39 9.07
CA GLY A 209 19.03 -8.56 10.46
C GLY A 209 18.10 -7.87 11.47
N PHE A 210 16.96 -7.35 11.03
CA PHE A 210 15.92 -6.91 11.96
C PHE A 210 15.14 -8.13 12.48
N ALA A 211 14.77 -8.09 13.77
CA ALA A 211 13.99 -9.15 14.40
C ALA A 211 14.59 -10.56 14.16
N LYS A 212 15.90 -10.74 14.37
CA LYS A 212 16.65 -11.97 14.11
C LYS A 212 16.08 -13.19 14.82
N GLU A 213 15.42 -13.00 15.95
CA GLU A 213 14.78 -14.06 16.72
C GLU A 213 13.57 -14.72 15.99
N LEU A 214 13.03 -14.05 14.96
CA LEU A 214 11.94 -14.62 14.18
C LEU A 214 12.48 -15.66 13.18
N PRO A 215 11.91 -16.89 13.14
CA PRO A 215 12.32 -17.90 12.17
C PRO A 215 12.02 -17.43 10.74
N ILE A 216 12.96 -17.55 9.83
CA ILE A 216 12.78 -17.22 8.41
C ILE A 216 11.66 -18.06 7.79
N ALA A 217 11.58 -19.34 8.15
CA ALA A 217 10.51 -20.22 7.69
C ALA A 217 9.10 -19.70 8.04
N SER A 218 8.93 -18.99 9.16
CA SER A 218 7.65 -18.37 9.52
C SER A 218 7.32 -17.19 8.60
N MET A 219 8.30 -16.40 8.22
CA MET A 219 8.13 -15.29 7.27
C MET A 219 7.85 -15.82 5.85
N HIS A 220 8.54 -16.89 5.45
CA HIS A 220 8.34 -17.50 4.13
C HIS A 220 6.93 -18.05 3.94
N ARG A 221 6.24 -18.48 5.00
CA ARG A 221 4.81 -18.87 4.96
C ARG A 221 3.86 -17.75 4.53
N LEU A 222 4.32 -16.50 4.52
CA LEU A 222 3.55 -15.37 4.01
C LEU A 222 3.65 -15.21 2.48
N VAL A 223 4.58 -15.87 1.81
CA VAL A 223 4.79 -15.75 0.36
C VAL A 223 3.53 -16.05 -0.46
N PRO A 224 2.70 -17.08 -0.17
CA PRO A 224 1.44 -17.29 -0.87
C PRO A 224 0.49 -16.07 -0.80
N TRP A 225 0.50 -15.35 0.32
CA TRP A 225 -0.30 -14.12 0.48
C TRP A 225 0.28 -12.96 -0.34
N ALA A 226 1.62 -12.88 -0.45
CA ALA A 226 2.26 -11.94 -1.37
C ALA A 226 1.87 -12.22 -2.82
N LEU A 227 1.84 -13.49 -3.24
CA LEU A 227 1.42 -13.88 -4.59
C LEU A 227 -0.05 -13.57 -4.84
N ALA A 228 -0.94 -13.82 -3.86
CA ALA A 228 -2.35 -13.42 -3.94
C ALA A 228 -2.48 -11.90 -4.06
N GLY A 229 -1.76 -11.14 -3.25
CA GLY A 229 -1.69 -9.67 -3.33
C GLY A 229 -1.18 -9.20 -4.68
N PHE A 230 -0.16 -9.85 -5.24
CA PHE A 230 0.36 -9.55 -6.57
C PHE A 230 -0.67 -9.81 -7.67
N ALA A 231 -1.39 -10.91 -7.61
CA ALA A 231 -2.48 -11.20 -8.55
C ALA A 231 -3.59 -10.13 -8.49
N ILE A 232 -3.98 -9.70 -7.29
CA ILE A 232 -4.92 -8.59 -7.08
C ILE A 232 -4.38 -7.30 -7.72
N ASN A 233 -3.12 -6.96 -7.47
CA ASN A 233 -2.49 -5.75 -8.01
C ASN A 233 -2.38 -5.76 -9.53
N VAL A 234 -2.00 -6.89 -10.12
CA VAL A 234 -1.95 -7.03 -11.58
C VAL A 234 -3.34 -6.89 -12.18
N THR A 235 -4.34 -7.58 -11.63
CA THR A 235 -5.72 -7.50 -12.11
C THR A 235 -6.27 -6.08 -12.05
N THR A 236 -6.17 -5.43 -10.89
CA THR A 236 -6.67 -4.06 -10.72
C THR A 236 -5.86 -3.04 -11.54
N GLY A 237 -4.54 -3.24 -11.69
CA GLY A 237 -3.70 -2.40 -12.53
C GLY A 237 -4.01 -2.52 -14.02
N VAL A 238 -4.28 -3.74 -14.51
CA VAL A 238 -4.72 -3.98 -15.90
C VAL A 238 -6.09 -3.36 -16.14
N LEU A 239 -7.04 -3.53 -15.22
CA LEU A 239 -8.36 -2.92 -15.33
C LEU A 239 -8.27 -1.39 -15.35
N ALA A 240 -7.41 -0.80 -14.51
CA ALA A 240 -7.16 0.65 -14.52
C ALA A 240 -6.56 1.11 -15.86
N PHE A 241 -5.59 0.37 -16.39
CA PHE A 241 -4.99 0.66 -17.70
C PHE A 241 -6.01 0.58 -18.83
N ILE A 242 -6.84 -0.48 -18.87
CA ILE A 242 -7.89 -0.64 -19.88
C ILE A 242 -8.96 0.48 -19.77
N GLY A 243 -9.26 0.91 -18.53
CA GLY A 243 -10.25 1.97 -18.30
C GLY A 243 -9.79 3.36 -18.74
N MET A 244 -8.46 3.63 -18.64
CA MET A 244 -7.88 4.94 -18.97
C MET A 244 -6.52 4.79 -19.66
N PRO A 245 -6.44 4.16 -20.85
CA PRO A 245 -5.17 3.81 -21.48
C PRO A 245 -4.32 5.04 -21.83
N GLY A 246 -4.93 6.12 -22.35
CA GLY A 246 -4.23 7.36 -22.65
C GLY A 246 -3.59 8.00 -21.42
N PHE A 247 -4.25 7.90 -20.27
CA PHE A 247 -3.73 8.40 -18.99
C PHE A 247 -2.40 7.74 -18.60
N TYR A 248 -2.30 6.42 -18.77
CA TYR A 248 -1.12 5.65 -18.36
C TYR A 248 -0.03 5.60 -19.42
N THR A 249 -0.40 5.51 -20.70
CA THR A 249 0.55 5.30 -21.80
C THR A 249 1.57 6.43 -21.94
N TYR A 250 1.14 7.68 -21.73
CA TYR A 250 1.99 8.86 -21.86
C TYR A 250 2.64 9.30 -20.54
N ASP A 251 2.48 8.52 -19.48
CA ASP A 251 3.06 8.81 -18.18
C ASP A 251 4.39 8.10 -17.97
N LEU A 252 5.48 8.87 -17.83
CA LEU A 252 6.81 8.31 -17.57
C LEU A 252 6.88 7.53 -16.25
N ALA A 253 6.19 8.01 -15.20
CA ALA A 253 6.21 7.34 -13.90
C ALA A 253 5.54 5.96 -13.99
N PHE A 254 4.52 5.80 -14.84
CA PHE A 254 3.90 4.50 -15.11
C PHE A 254 4.92 3.52 -15.69
N TRP A 255 5.66 3.89 -16.72
CA TRP A 255 6.65 3.00 -17.35
C TRP A 255 7.83 2.68 -16.43
N LEU A 256 8.30 3.66 -15.67
CA LEU A 256 9.33 3.43 -14.66
C LEU A 256 8.85 2.49 -13.55
N LYS A 257 7.57 2.58 -13.15
CA LYS A 257 6.95 1.64 -12.21
C LYS A 257 6.91 0.22 -12.78
N ILE A 258 6.49 0.05 -14.04
CA ILE A 258 6.50 -1.26 -14.71
C ILE A 258 7.91 -1.83 -14.76
N PHE A 259 8.91 -1.02 -15.11
CA PHE A 259 10.31 -1.42 -15.11
C PHE A 259 10.79 -1.85 -13.71
N ALA A 260 10.45 -1.10 -12.67
CA ALA A 260 10.79 -1.46 -11.29
C ALA A 260 10.13 -2.79 -10.86
N ILE A 261 8.89 -3.06 -11.28
CA ILE A 261 8.21 -4.34 -11.04
C ILE A 261 8.94 -5.49 -11.75
N LEU A 262 9.41 -5.28 -12.97
CA LEU A 262 10.23 -6.29 -13.69
C LEU A 262 11.55 -6.56 -12.96
N LEU A 263 12.21 -5.53 -12.46
CA LEU A 263 13.42 -5.70 -11.64
C LEU A 263 13.13 -6.45 -10.33
N LEU A 264 11.99 -6.22 -9.70
CA LEU A 264 11.54 -7.00 -8.53
C LEU A 264 11.34 -8.48 -8.89
N GLY A 265 10.76 -8.76 -10.07
CA GLY A 265 10.63 -10.13 -10.57
C GLY A 265 12.00 -10.79 -10.78
N LEU A 266 12.97 -10.08 -11.36
CA LEU A 266 14.34 -10.56 -11.49
C LEU A 266 15.04 -10.76 -10.14
N ASN A 267 14.82 -9.88 -9.19
CA ASN A 267 15.35 -10.00 -7.83
C ASN A 267 14.79 -11.25 -7.12
N ALA A 268 13.48 -11.48 -7.24
CA ALA A 268 12.84 -12.69 -6.72
C ALA A 268 13.36 -13.95 -7.42
N ALA A 269 13.52 -13.90 -8.75
CA ALA A 269 14.12 -15.02 -9.51
C ALA A 269 15.56 -15.29 -9.04
N ALA A 270 16.37 -14.27 -8.83
CA ALA A 270 17.71 -14.41 -8.27
C ALA A 270 17.70 -15.05 -6.87
N PHE A 271 16.72 -14.71 -6.05
CA PHE A 271 16.58 -15.32 -4.72
C PHE A 271 16.18 -16.80 -4.79
N TYR A 272 15.16 -17.16 -5.59
CA TYR A 272 14.59 -18.50 -5.60
C TYR A 272 15.25 -19.48 -6.58
N LEU A 273 15.85 -18.99 -7.67
CA LEU A 273 16.48 -19.84 -8.71
C LEU A 273 17.98 -20.07 -8.48
N THR A 274 18.57 -19.39 -7.48
CA THR A 274 19.95 -19.66 -7.05
C THR A 274 19.95 -20.43 -5.72
N ASP A 275 21.13 -20.84 -5.27
CA ASP A 275 21.29 -21.50 -3.97
C ASP A 275 20.99 -20.59 -2.78
N THR A 276 20.74 -19.30 -3.00
CA THR A 276 20.47 -18.31 -1.94
C THR A 276 19.29 -18.72 -1.08
N PHE A 277 18.18 -19.15 -1.69
CA PHE A 277 17.00 -19.61 -0.95
C PHE A 277 17.33 -20.80 -0.06
N ASN A 278 17.99 -21.84 -0.60
CA ASN A 278 18.36 -23.04 0.13
C ASN A 278 19.26 -22.77 1.35
N VAL A 279 20.13 -21.78 1.24
CA VAL A 279 21.02 -21.36 2.34
C VAL A 279 20.21 -20.56 3.38
N VAL A 280 19.39 -19.62 2.93
CA VAL A 280 18.58 -18.75 3.82
C VAL A 280 17.54 -19.55 4.60
N GLU A 281 16.92 -20.56 3.99
CA GLU A 281 15.89 -21.40 4.64
C GLU A 281 16.45 -22.17 5.85
N ARG A 282 17.75 -22.46 5.86
CA ARG A 282 18.44 -23.19 6.94
C ARG A 282 18.91 -22.30 8.09
N VAL A 283 18.80 -20.98 7.94
CA VAL A 283 19.23 -20.02 8.97
C VAL A 283 18.28 -20.05 10.16
N GLY A 284 18.83 -20.34 11.33
CA GLY A 284 18.10 -20.41 12.59
C GLY A 284 17.74 -19.03 13.17
N PRO A 285 16.92 -19.03 14.24
CA PRO A 285 16.69 -17.83 15.04
C PRO A 285 18.01 -17.31 15.64
N GLY A 286 18.21 -15.99 15.61
CA GLY A 286 19.44 -15.35 16.09
C GLY A 286 20.59 -15.33 15.08
N GLU A 287 20.57 -16.16 14.05
CA GLU A 287 21.63 -16.25 13.05
C GLU A 287 21.48 -15.22 11.92
N ASP A 288 22.61 -14.88 11.31
CA ASP A 288 22.68 -13.97 10.15
C ASP A 288 22.64 -14.75 8.83
N VAL A 289 21.98 -14.16 7.83
CA VAL A 289 21.99 -14.67 6.46
C VAL A 289 23.28 -14.26 5.73
N PRO A 290 23.64 -14.96 4.63
CA PRO A 290 24.79 -14.58 3.79
C PRO A 290 24.66 -13.16 3.23
N PRO A 291 25.80 -12.48 2.97
CA PRO A 291 25.80 -11.12 2.39
C PRO A 291 25.02 -10.99 1.09
N ALA A 292 25.07 -12.01 0.22
CA ALA A 292 24.29 -12.02 -1.03
C ALA A 292 22.77 -11.91 -0.78
N ALA A 293 22.25 -12.62 0.21
CA ALA A 293 20.83 -12.53 0.60
C ALA A 293 20.49 -11.15 1.16
N LYS A 294 21.39 -10.52 1.93
CA LYS A 294 21.20 -9.15 2.40
C LYS A 294 21.14 -8.13 1.27
N VAL A 295 21.97 -8.30 0.22
CA VAL A 295 21.93 -7.44 -0.96
C VAL A 295 20.60 -7.59 -1.70
N LEU A 296 20.12 -8.81 -1.90
CA LEU A 296 18.81 -9.08 -2.52
C LEU A 296 17.67 -8.46 -1.69
N ALA A 297 17.70 -8.61 -0.37
CA ALA A 297 16.70 -8.01 0.51
C ALA A 297 16.72 -6.48 0.46
N ALA A 298 17.90 -5.87 0.50
CA ALA A 298 18.03 -4.40 0.41
C ALA A 298 17.53 -3.88 -0.94
N SER A 299 17.91 -4.52 -2.05
CA SER A 299 17.45 -4.15 -3.39
C SER A 299 15.93 -4.32 -3.55
N SER A 300 15.35 -5.38 -2.98
CA SER A 300 13.91 -5.60 -2.93
C SER A 300 13.19 -4.44 -2.24
N LEU A 301 13.62 -4.05 -1.04
CA LEU A 301 13.00 -2.93 -0.31
C LEU A 301 13.13 -1.60 -1.06
N VAL A 302 14.29 -1.30 -1.64
CA VAL A 302 14.48 -0.08 -2.44
C VAL A 302 13.58 -0.06 -3.65
N LEU A 303 13.46 -1.18 -4.37
CA LEU A 303 12.57 -1.31 -5.51
C LEU A 303 11.10 -1.17 -5.13
N TRP A 304 10.66 -1.77 -4.00
CA TRP A 304 9.29 -1.60 -3.50
C TRP A 304 8.98 -0.15 -3.13
N LEU A 305 9.90 0.54 -2.46
CA LEU A 305 9.75 1.98 -2.21
C LEU A 305 9.66 2.75 -3.52
N GLY A 306 10.45 2.38 -4.53
CA GLY A 306 10.38 2.94 -5.87
C GLY A 306 9.01 2.72 -6.52
N VAL A 307 8.49 1.50 -6.51
CA VAL A 307 7.15 1.16 -7.07
C VAL A 307 6.04 1.96 -6.41
N ILE A 308 6.07 2.07 -5.08
CA ILE A 308 5.06 2.84 -4.32
C ILE A 308 5.15 4.33 -4.69
N THR A 309 6.37 4.88 -4.69
CA THR A 309 6.61 6.29 -5.01
C THR A 309 6.20 6.61 -6.45
N LEU A 310 6.65 5.80 -7.42
CA LEU A 310 6.29 5.98 -8.83
C LEU A 310 4.78 5.84 -9.05
N GLY A 311 4.14 4.85 -8.41
CA GLY A 311 2.68 4.72 -8.45
C GLY A 311 1.95 5.97 -7.97
N ARG A 312 2.56 6.69 -7.03
CA ARG A 312 2.02 7.97 -6.54
C ARG A 312 2.27 9.13 -7.50
N TYR A 313 3.37 9.08 -8.25
CA TYR A 313 3.72 10.14 -9.22
C TYR A 313 2.98 10.04 -10.56
N ILE A 314 2.34 8.93 -10.90
CA ILE A 314 1.57 8.76 -12.14
C ILE A 314 0.61 9.94 -12.40
N GLN A 315 -0.01 10.49 -11.37
CA GLN A 315 -0.95 11.60 -11.47
C GLN A 315 -0.30 12.98 -11.73
N PHE A 316 1.01 13.11 -11.57
CA PHE A 316 1.70 14.41 -11.65
C PHE A 316 2.46 14.62 -12.95
N TYR A 317 2.70 13.57 -13.75
CA TYR A 317 3.57 13.60 -14.94
C TYR A 317 2.83 13.31 -16.24
N GLN A 318 1.52 13.48 -16.28
CA GLN A 318 0.67 13.22 -17.45
C GLN A 318 1.13 13.88 -18.76
N SER A 319 1.87 14.98 -18.69
CA SER A 319 2.27 15.75 -19.86
C SER A 319 3.69 15.48 -20.37
N THR A 320 4.47 14.63 -19.72
CA THR A 320 5.92 14.53 -20.01
C THR A 320 6.26 13.84 -21.32
N LEU A 321 5.41 12.94 -21.79
CA LEU A 321 5.62 12.21 -23.05
C LEU A 321 4.74 12.71 -24.21
N SER A 322 3.70 13.48 -23.93
CA SER A 322 2.78 14.01 -24.95
C SER A 322 3.22 15.32 -25.60
N GLY A 323 4.33 15.92 -25.13
CA GLY A 323 4.87 17.17 -25.70
C GLY A 323 3.99 18.40 -25.48
N ARG A 324 3.08 18.40 -24.49
CA ARG A 324 2.22 19.53 -24.11
C ARG A 324 2.64 20.17 -22.79
#